data_d14c38e2c3945ad3d977c32f03b0591c
#
_entry.id   d14c38e2c3945ad3d977c32f03b0591c
#
_cell.length_a   1.000
_cell.length_b   1.000
_cell.length_c   1.000
_cell.angle_alpha   90.00
_cell.angle_beta   90.00
_cell.angle_gamma   90.00
#
_symmetry.space_group_name_H-M   'P 1'
#
loop_
_entity.id
_entity.type
_entity.pdbx_description
1 polymer ?
#
loop_
_entity_poly.entity_id
_entity_poly.type
_entity_poly.pdbx_seq_one_letter_code
_entity_poly.pdbx_strand_id
1 'polypeptide(L)'
;MVASPALDLVVLFENEAWQQPLFDVLDQRGIAYEKYDLKSAAFGGHDLPKARLYFNQASPSAYVRGRLRVVPFTLALLKNLQIQGAEVLNGIDVFSFELSKSAQIAKLNELEIDHPRSIIFNDAEALAGRNDLSFPAMLKPEQGGSGARMNQLDSLDELRELLAKNPNLWEPDQLLLLQEYLPHDPEVGIVRMEFLGEELLYAMRIVTHGRFNLCPSEACNPVEAVKEGACAIPGPQEIDARPVEFYPYLDLPAEALKAGKQIVKSAKMDVAGIEYLETPDGRRVFYDINANSNLRKPIGEAFGFDPFERVADFLEQKLQSVR
;
A
#
# COMPACT_ATOMS: atom_id res chain seq x y z
N MET A 1 -26.13 -4.87 35.10
CA MET A 1 -25.23 -4.18 34.16
C MET A 1 -25.90 -4.27 32.80
N VAL A 2 -26.32 -3.13 32.24
CA VAL A 2 -26.86 -3.06 30.87
C VAL A 2 -25.63 -3.31 29.96
N ALA A 3 -25.68 -4.38 29.17
CA ALA A 3 -24.64 -4.62 28.18
C ALA A 3 -24.60 -3.40 27.25
N SER A 4 -23.44 -2.76 27.10
CA SER A 4 -23.26 -1.76 26.08
C SER A 4 -23.69 -2.36 24.74
N PRO A 5 -24.42 -1.62 23.88
CA PRO A 5 -24.79 -2.15 22.57
C PRO A 5 -23.51 -2.63 21.88
N ALA A 6 -23.54 -3.81 21.31
CA ALA A 6 -22.40 -4.32 20.54
C ALA A 6 -22.17 -3.38 19.36
N LEU A 7 -20.94 -2.93 19.17
CA LEU A 7 -20.55 -2.16 18.01
C LEU A 7 -20.68 -3.04 16.76
N ASP A 8 -21.16 -2.46 15.68
CA ASP A 8 -21.13 -3.14 14.40
C ASP A 8 -19.71 -3.22 13.85
N LEU A 9 -18.96 -2.12 13.94
CA LEU A 9 -17.68 -1.95 13.28
C LEU A 9 -16.65 -1.25 14.17
N VAL A 10 -15.41 -1.69 14.10
CA VAL A 10 -14.23 -0.92 14.56
C VAL A 10 -13.34 -0.65 13.35
N VAL A 11 -13.02 0.61 13.09
CA VAL A 11 -12.08 1.02 12.04
C VAL A 11 -10.72 1.27 12.66
N LEU A 12 -9.73 0.44 12.30
CA LEU A 12 -8.34 0.57 12.74
C LEU A 12 -7.60 1.48 11.75
N PHE A 13 -7.10 2.62 12.18
CA PHE A 13 -6.47 3.60 11.28
C PHE A 13 -5.28 4.31 11.92
N GLU A 14 -4.43 4.92 11.08
CA GLU A 14 -3.32 5.74 11.54
C GLU A 14 -3.35 7.18 10.97
N ASN A 15 -4.19 7.42 9.97
CA ASN A 15 -4.37 8.74 9.38
C ASN A 15 -5.87 9.06 9.24
N GLU A 16 -6.38 9.86 10.20
CA GLU A 16 -7.80 10.19 10.27
C GLU A 16 -8.27 10.96 9.02
N ALA A 17 -7.46 11.88 8.52
CA ALA A 17 -7.82 12.67 7.35
C ALA A 17 -8.09 11.81 6.10
N TRP A 18 -7.40 10.67 5.96
CA TRP A 18 -7.65 9.75 4.86
C TRP A 18 -8.94 8.96 5.03
N GLN A 19 -9.37 8.75 6.27
CA GLN A 19 -10.59 8.00 6.60
C GLN A 19 -11.82 8.88 6.76
N GLN A 20 -11.65 10.21 6.88
CA GLN A 20 -12.77 11.11 7.15
C GLN A 20 -13.92 10.96 6.15
N PRO A 21 -13.70 10.83 4.82
CA PRO A 21 -14.82 10.63 3.88
C PRO A 21 -15.60 9.34 4.14
N LEU A 22 -14.94 8.26 4.59
CA LEU A 22 -15.63 7.03 5.00
C LEU A 22 -16.41 7.26 6.30
N PHE A 23 -15.82 7.93 7.28
CA PHE A 23 -16.50 8.23 8.54
C PHE A 23 -17.76 9.05 8.32
N ASP A 24 -17.71 10.05 7.43
CA ASP A 24 -18.87 10.87 7.08
C ASP A 24 -20.01 10.02 6.49
N VAL A 25 -19.70 9.02 5.65
CA VAL A 25 -20.69 8.09 5.10
C VAL A 25 -21.24 7.16 6.18
N LEU A 26 -20.38 6.60 7.06
CA LEU A 26 -20.83 5.73 8.15
C LEU A 26 -21.78 6.48 9.11
N ASP A 27 -21.46 7.73 9.43
CA ASP A 27 -22.30 8.61 10.26
C ASP A 27 -23.65 8.88 9.61
N GLN A 28 -23.67 9.20 8.29
CA GLN A 28 -24.89 9.45 7.54
C GLN A 28 -25.81 8.22 7.48
N ARG A 29 -25.22 7.01 7.43
CA ARG A 29 -25.96 5.73 7.41
C ARG A 29 -26.38 5.26 8.79
N GLY A 30 -25.90 5.89 9.87
CA GLY A 30 -26.18 5.49 11.25
C GLY A 30 -25.57 4.14 11.63
N ILE A 31 -24.47 3.73 11.01
CA ILE A 31 -23.73 2.52 11.36
C ILE A 31 -23.04 2.78 12.70
N ALA A 32 -23.22 1.87 13.66
CA ALA A 32 -22.58 1.98 14.97
C ALA A 32 -21.10 1.54 14.87
N TYR A 33 -20.18 2.48 14.84
CA TYR A 33 -18.76 2.20 14.73
C TYR A 33 -17.90 2.93 15.77
N GLU A 34 -16.68 2.44 15.97
CA GLU A 34 -15.65 3.07 16.78
C GLU A 34 -14.39 3.35 15.94
N LYS A 35 -13.81 4.52 16.14
CA LYS A 35 -12.52 4.94 15.59
C LYS A 35 -11.39 4.46 16.50
N TYR A 36 -10.54 3.54 16.02
CA TYR A 36 -9.40 3.05 16.79
C TYR A 36 -8.08 3.59 16.20
N ASP A 37 -7.54 4.63 16.84
CA ASP A 37 -6.32 5.30 16.38
C ASP A 37 -5.07 4.53 16.79
N LEU A 38 -4.45 3.87 15.83
CA LEU A 38 -3.25 3.05 16.00
C LEU A 38 -2.00 3.82 16.44
N LYS A 39 -2.01 5.16 16.37
CA LYS A 39 -0.87 5.99 16.79
C LYS A 39 -0.77 6.12 18.30
N SER A 40 -1.88 6.02 19.01
CA SER A 40 -1.99 6.28 20.44
C SER A 40 -2.81 5.22 21.17
N ALA A 41 -2.86 4.01 20.62
CA ALA A 41 -3.63 2.91 21.16
C ALA A 41 -2.81 2.02 22.10
N ALA A 42 -3.53 1.30 22.96
CA ALA A 42 -3.03 0.21 23.76
C ALA A 42 -4.09 -0.90 23.80
N PHE A 43 -3.68 -2.14 23.92
CA PHE A 43 -4.60 -3.25 24.10
C PHE A 43 -4.07 -4.27 25.10
N GLY A 44 -4.97 -4.91 25.84
CA GLY A 44 -4.72 -6.04 26.71
C GLY A 44 -5.70 -7.16 26.40
N GLY A 45 -5.72 -8.22 27.22
CA GLY A 45 -6.55 -9.41 26.95
C GLY A 45 -8.06 -9.14 26.87
N HIS A 46 -8.56 -8.01 27.39
CA HIS A 46 -10.01 -7.74 27.52
C HIS A 46 -10.40 -6.30 27.19
N ASP A 47 -9.47 -5.48 26.73
CA ASP A 47 -9.65 -4.01 26.61
C ASP A 47 -10.02 -3.57 25.19
N LEU A 48 -10.05 -4.50 24.22
CA LEU A 48 -10.43 -4.16 22.85
C LEU A 48 -11.93 -3.91 22.77
N PRO A 49 -12.35 -2.87 22.02
CA PRO A 49 -13.75 -2.68 21.70
C PRO A 49 -14.31 -3.96 21.07
N LYS A 50 -15.41 -4.47 21.59
CA LYS A 50 -16.07 -5.65 21.01
C LYS A 50 -16.95 -5.21 19.86
N ALA A 51 -16.59 -5.59 18.65
CA ALA A 51 -17.38 -5.36 17.46
C ALA A 51 -17.65 -6.65 16.71
N ARG A 52 -18.65 -6.64 15.85
CA ARG A 52 -18.96 -7.73 14.94
C ARG A 52 -17.90 -7.83 13.83
N LEU A 53 -17.33 -6.69 13.44
CA LEU A 53 -16.37 -6.59 12.35
C LEU A 53 -15.28 -5.57 12.70
N TYR A 54 -14.04 -5.88 12.35
CA TYR A 54 -12.93 -4.93 12.37
C TYR A 54 -12.50 -4.64 10.93
N PHE A 55 -12.21 -3.39 10.62
CA PHE A 55 -11.72 -2.97 9.33
C PHE A 55 -10.31 -2.36 9.46
N ASN A 56 -9.31 -3.06 8.96
CA ASN A 56 -7.92 -2.62 9.03
C ASN A 56 -7.60 -1.66 7.88
N GLN A 57 -7.26 -0.43 8.24
CA GLN A 57 -6.83 0.66 7.35
C GLN A 57 -5.45 1.20 7.75
N ALA A 58 -4.63 0.38 8.42
CA ALA A 58 -3.23 0.72 8.70
C ALA A 58 -2.42 0.73 7.41
N SER A 59 -1.53 1.71 7.26
CA SER A 59 -0.68 1.82 6.07
C SER A 59 0.74 1.33 6.34
N PRO A 60 1.34 0.52 5.46
CA PRO A 60 2.75 0.13 5.52
C PRO A 60 3.69 1.33 5.55
N SER A 61 3.31 2.44 4.91
CA SER A 61 4.10 3.66 4.82
C SER A 61 4.01 4.58 6.06
N ALA A 62 3.40 4.13 7.15
CA ALA A 62 3.29 4.93 8.38
C ALA A 62 4.65 5.44 8.91
N TYR A 63 5.72 4.66 8.71
CA TYR A 63 7.08 5.03 9.10
C TYR A 63 7.60 6.30 8.39
N VAL A 64 7.20 6.53 7.14
CA VAL A 64 7.58 7.73 6.36
C VAL A 64 7.08 9.01 7.03
N ARG A 65 5.99 8.90 7.79
CA ARG A 65 5.36 9.99 8.56
C ARG A 65 5.83 10.02 10.02
N GLY A 66 6.98 9.40 10.32
CA GLY A 66 7.54 9.35 11.68
C GLY A 66 6.81 8.39 12.64
N ARG A 67 5.94 7.52 12.13
CA ARG A 67 5.08 6.63 12.94
C ARG A 67 5.61 5.19 12.94
N LEU A 68 6.88 5.01 13.26
CA LEU A 68 7.59 3.72 13.23
C LEU A 68 6.89 2.60 14.04
N ARG A 69 6.15 2.95 15.09
CA ARG A 69 5.53 1.97 15.99
C ARG A 69 4.19 1.45 15.50
N VAL A 70 3.57 2.09 14.50
CA VAL A 70 2.22 1.73 14.03
C VAL A 70 2.21 0.33 13.41
N VAL A 71 3.12 0.02 12.50
CA VAL A 71 3.14 -1.28 11.83
C VAL A 71 3.34 -2.44 12.82
N PRO A 72 4.39 -2.45 13.69
CA PRO A 72 4.56 -3.55 14.64
C PRO A 72 3.40 -3.63 15.66
N PHE A 73 2.81 -2.50 16.08
CA PHE A 73 1.63 -2.50 16.94
C PHE A 73 0.43 -3.13 16.22
N THR A 74 0.19 -2.76 14.96
CA THR A 74 -0.91 -3.32 14.15
C THR A 74 -0.76 -4.82 13.97
N LEU A 75 0.44 -5.31 13.65
CA LEU A 75 0.70 -6.75 13.54
C LEU A 75 0.37 -7.50 14.83
N ALA A 76 0.79 -6.96 15.99
CA ALA A 76 0.49 -7.54 17.29
C ALA A 76 -1.03 -7.54 17.58
N LEU A 77 -1.72 -6.44 17.26
CA LEU A 77 -3.16 -6.31 17.43
C LEU A 77 -3.94 -7.28 16.54
N LEU A 78 -3.63 -7.32 15.25
CA LEU A 78 -4.30 -8.21 14.29
C LEU A 78 -4.08 -9.68 14.64
N LYS A 79 -2.89 -10.05 15.12
CA LYS A 79 -2.61 -11.40 15.60
C LYS A 79 -3.43 -11.74 16.83
N ASN A 80 -3.58 -10.78 17.75
CA ASN A 80 -4.43 -10.97 18.93
C ASN A 80 -5.90 -11.16 18.54
N LEU A 81 -6.44 -10.31 17.64
CA LEU A 81 -7.80 -10.43 17.10
C LEU A 81 -8.02 -11.78 16.41
N GLN A 82 -7.08 -12.24 15.59
CA GLN A 82 -7.14 -13.55 14.92
C GLN A 82 -7.25 -14.71 15.96
N ILE A 83 -6.44 -14.67 17.02
CA ILE A 83 -6.47 -15.69 18.07
C ILE A 83 -7.81 -15.68 18.82
N GLN A 84 -8.42 -14.50 18.98
CA GLN A 84 -9.74 -14.37 19.60
C GLN A 84 -10.89 -14.76 18.65
N GLY A 85 -10.61 -15.09 17.40
CA GLY A 85 -11.64 -15.45 16.40
C GLY A 85 -12.45 -14.25 15.91
N ALA A 86 -11.91 -13.04 16.03
CA ALA A 86 -12.56 -11.82 15.53
C ALA A 86 -12.55 -11.79 13.99
N GLU A 87 -13.65 -11.32 13.40
CA GLU A 87 -13.73 -11.07 11.96
C GLU A 87 -13.03 -9.77 11.62
N VAL A 88 -12.00 -9.84 10.78
CA VAL A 88 -11.16 -8.67 10.42
C VAL A 88 -11.00 -8.61 8.92
N LEU A 89 -11.50 -7.56 8.29
CA LEU A 89 -11.24 -7.27 6.88
C LEU A 89 -9.79 -6.80 6.73
N ASN A 90 -9.09 -7.38 5.76
CA ASN A 90 -7.65 -7.29 5.61
C ASN A 90 -6.90 -7.61 6.93
N GLY A 91 -7.19 -8.80 7.47
CA GLY A 91 -6.62 -9.31 8.70
C GLY A 91 -5.10 -9.53 8.61
N ILE A 92 -4.55 -10.24 9.60
CA ILE A 92 -3.11 -10.37 9.79
C ILE A 92 -2.38 -10.96 8.58
N ASP A 93 -2.97 -11.96 7.91
CA ASP A 93 -2.33 -12.63 6.77
C ASP A 93 -2.23 -11.67 5.56
N VAL A 94 -3.31 -10.93 5.29
CA VAL A 94 -3.35 -9.94 4.20
C VAL A 94 -2.44 -8.75 4.50
N PHE A 95 -2.46 -8.23 5.73
CA PHE A 95 -1.58 -7.13 6.12
C PHE A 95 -0.11 -7.55 6.09
N SER A 96 0.23 -8.76 6.55
CA SER A 96 1.60 -9.30 6.45
C SER A 96 2.05 -9.46 5.00
N PHE A 97 1.14 -9.85 4.11
CA PHE A 97 1.41 -9.94 2.67
C PHE A 97 1.67 -8.55 2.04
N GLU A 98 0.88 -7.54 2.40
CA GLU A 98 1.08 -6.15 1.96
C GLU A 98 2.45 -5.62 2.39
N LEU A 99 2.89 -5.93 3.61
CA LEU A 99 4.16 -5.47 4.16
C LEU A 99 5.39 -6.08 3.47
N SER A 100 5.24 -7.20 2.76
CA SER A 100 6.36 -7.98 2.22
C SER A 100 6.37 -7.99 0.69
N LYS A 101 7.30 -7.24 0.09
CA LYS A 101 7.55 -7.27 -1.35
C LYS A 101 8.01 -8.64 -1.83
N SER A 102 8.79 -9.37 -1.02
CA SER A 102 9.20 -10.74 -1.33
C SER A 102 8.02 -11.70 -1.42
N ALA A 103 7.04 -11.59 -0.51
CA ALA A 103 5.82 -12.38 -0.57
C ALA A 103 4.97 -12.02 -1.81
N GLN A 104 4.88 -10.73 -2.16
CA GLN A 104 4.20 -10.27 -3.37
C GLN A 104 4.85 -10.84 -4.64
N ILE A 105 6.18 -10.79 -4.74
CA ILE A 105 6.94 -11.37 -5.86
C ILE A 105 6.71 -12.88 -5.94
N ALA A 106 6.80 -13.60 -4.82
CA ALA A 106 6.54 -15.03 -4.79
C ALA A 106 5.11 -15.37 -5.26
N LYS A 107 4.12 -14.55 -4.89
CA LYS A 107 2.74 -14.72 -5.32
C LYS A 107 2.56 -14.42 -6.82
N LEU A 108 3.18 -13.39 -7.34
CA LEU A 108 3.14 -13.07 -8.76
C LEU A 108 3.80 -14.18 -9.61
N ASN A 109 4.91 -14.76 -9.12
CA ASN A 109 5.53 -15.94 -9.72
C ASN A 109 4.58 -17.16 -9.73
N GLU A 110 3.94 -17.47 -8.59
CA GLU A 110 2.98 -18.57 -8.47
C GLU A 110 1.82 -18.44 -9.46
N LEU A 111 1.36 -17.20 -9.69
CA LEU A 111 0.26 -16.89 -10.60
C LEU A 111 0.68 -16.72 -12.05
N GLU A 112 1.97 -16.83 -12.38
CA GLU A 112 2.55 -16.57 -13.70
C GLU A 112 2.20 -15.16 -14.23
N ILE A 113 2.11 -14.17 -13.34
CA ILE A 113 1.87 -12.77 -13.66
C ILE A 113 3.20 -12.06 -13.84
N ASP A 114 3.32 -11.31 -14.94
CA ASP A 114 4.54 -10.57 -15.28
C ASP A 114 4.85 -9.50 -14.19
N HIS A 115 6.08 -9.54 -13.68
CA HIS A 115 6.56 -8.68 -12.61
C HIS A 115 8.06 -8.44 -12.76
N PRO A 116 8.62 -7.35 -12.20
CA PRO A 116 10.04 -7.06 -12.33
C PRO A 116 10.89 -8.10 -11.58
N ARG A 117 12.01 -8.50 -12.17
CA ARG A 117 12.99 -9.32 -11.46
C ARG A 117 13.51 -8.59 -10.26
N SER A 118 13.59 -9.28 -9.14
CA SER A 118 13.90 -8.65 -7.87
C SER A 118 14.71 -9.58 -6.97
N ILE A 119 15.63 -9.00 -6.21
CA ILE A 119 16.46 -9.70 -5.24
C ILE A 119 16.33 -9.02 -3.91
N ILE A 120 15.95 -9.78 -2.89
CA ILE A 120 15.90 -9.30 -1.51
C ILE A 120 17.23 -9.60 -0.86
N PHE A 121 17.78 -8.64 -0.12
CA PHE A 121 19.06 -8.78 0.55
C PHE A 121 19.09 -8.05 1.90
N ASN A 122 19.92 -8.53 2.79
CA ASN A 122 20.23 -7.94 4.09
C ASN A 122 21.70 -7.54 4.22
N ASP A 123 22.50 -7.81 3.19
CA ASP A 123 23.89 -7.44 3.08
C ASP A 123 24.22 -7.21 1.61
N ALA A 124 24.77 -6.04 1.27
CA ALA A 124 25.14 -5.70 -0.10
C ALA A 124 26.19 -6.63 -0.70
N GLU A 125 27.07 -7.19 0.13
CA GLU A 125 28.11 -8.12 -0.33
C GLU A 125 27.54 -9.47 -0.79
N ALA A 126 26.33 -9.84 -0.35
CA ALA A 126 25.63 -11.01 -0.85
C ALA A 126 25.23 -10.89 -2.33
N LEU A 127 25.26 -9.69 -2.89
CA LEU A 127 24.99 -9.42 -4.30
C LEU A 127 26.23 -9.59 -5.20
N ALA A 128 27.43 -9.69 -4.62
CA ALA A 128 28.67 -9.81 -5.38
C ALA A 128 28.69 -11.12 -6.19
N GLY A 129 29.05 -11.00 -7.47
CA GLY A 129 29.17 -12.16 -8.37
C GLY A 129 27.83 -12.75 -8.85
N ARG A 130 26.69 -12.17 -8.53
CA ARG A 130 25.40 -12.58 -9.08
C ARG A 130 25.29 -12.20 -10.56
N ASN A 131 24.85 -13.17 -11.38
CA ASN A 131 24.70 -12.99 -12.83
C ASN A 131 23.26 -12.65 -13.24
N ASP A 132 22.34 -12.67 -12.30
CA ASP A 132 20.91 -12.35 -12.48
C ASP A 132 20.57 -10.89 -12.15
N LEU A 133 21.59 -10.08 -11.81
CA LEU A 133 21.50 -8.63 -11.64
C LEU A 133 21.70 -7.91 -12.98
N SER A 134 20.86 -6.96 -13.26
CA SER A 134 21.04 -6.01 -14.37
C SER A 134 20.86 -4.58 -13.86
N PHE A 135 21.67 -3.67 -14.39
CA PHE A 135 21.56 -2.23 -14.15
C PHE A 135 21.12 -1.51 -15.43
N PRO A 136 20.42 -0.37 -15.32
CA PRO A 136 20.02 0.27 -14.06
C PRO A 136 19.03 -0.57 -13.25
N ALA A 137 19.06 -0.41 -11.93
CA ALA A 137 18.20 -1.12 -10.99
C ALA A 137 17.56 -0.15 -9.99
N MET A 138 16.44 -0.56 -9.40
CA MET A 138 15.74 0.20 -8.37
C MET A 138 15.99 -0.39 -7.00
N LEU A 139 16.62 0.38 -6.10
CA LEU A 139 16.67 0.06 -4.69
C LEU A 139 15.36 0.47 -4.02
N LYS A 140 14.80 -0.42 -3.21
CA LYS A 140 13.55 -0.18 -2.45
C LYS A 140 13.66 -0.82 -1.06
N PRO A 141 12.99 -0.29 -0.02
CA PRO A 141 12.77 -1.04 1.22
C PRO A 141 11.86 -2.26 0.94
N GLU A 142 12.08 -3.36 1.65
CA GLU A 142 11.20 -4.53 1.60
C GLU A 142 9.82 -4.16 2.13
N GLN A 143 9.74 -3.53 3.28
CA GLN A 143 8.53 -2.89 3.77
C GLN A 143 8.47 -1.45 3.23
N GLY A 144 7.89 -1.28 2.06
CA GLY A 144 7.78 0.02 1.38
C GLY A 144 6.36 0.56 1.34
N GLY A 145 6.24 1.75 0.80
CA GLY A 145 4.96 2.38 0.47
C GLY A 145 5.17 3.78 -0.08
N SER A 146 4.26 4.20 -0.96
CA SER A 146 4.24 5.54 -1.57
C SER A 146 5.51 5.92 -2.35
N GLY A 147 6.33 4.97 -2.79
CA GLY A 147 7.60 5.23 -3.48
C GLY A 147 8.69 5.88 -2.62
N ALA A 148 8.53 5.86 -1.30
CA ALA A 148 9.51 6.43 -0.40
C ALA A 148 10.81 5.61 -0.37
N ARG A 149 11.95 6.31 -0.25
CA ARG A 149 13.30 5.72 -0.18
C ARG A 149 13.68 4.86 -1.40
N MET A 150 13.05 5.11 -2.54
CA MET A 150 13.43 4.48 -3.80
C MET A 150 14.60 5.22 -4.42
N ASN A 151 15.58 4.48 -4.93
CA ASN A 151 16.75 5.03 -5.63
C ASN A 151 17.02 4.22 -6.88
N GLN A 152 17.22 4.89 -8.01
CA GLN A 152 17.75 4.26 -9.21
C GLN A 152 19.28 4.22 -9.11
N LEU A 153 19.87 3.09 -9.47
CA LEU A 153 21.30 2.82 -9.37
C LEU A 153 21.81 2.26 -10.70
N ASP A 154 23.01 2.67 -11.08
CA ASP A 154 23.65 2.23 -12.32
C ASP A 154 24.73 1.15 -12.08
N SER A 155 25.06 0.86 -10.81
CA SER A 155 26.04 -0.17 -10.49
C SER A 155 25.93 -0.69 -9.03
N LEU A 156 26.58 -1.83 -8.76
CA LEU A 156 26.72 -2.37 -7.41
C LEU A 156 27.61 -1.48 -6.53
N ASP A 157 28.61 -0.82 -7.11
CA ASP A 157 29.48 0.07 -6.35
C ASP A 157 28.72 1.33 -5.91
N GLU A 158 27.84 1.86 -6.74
CA GLU A 158 26.95 2.96 -6.35
C GLU A 158 26.01 2.56 -5.21
N LEU A 159 25.47 1.33 -5.26
CA LEU A 159 24.69 0.79 -4.15
C LEU A 159 25.47 0.77 -2.84
N ARG A 160 26.72 0.26 -2.87
CA ARG A 160 27.59 0.21 -1.69
C ARG A 160 27.87 1.59 -1.12
N GLU A 161 28.19 2.55 -1.99
CA GLU A 161 28.42 3.93 -1.57
C GLU A 161 27.16 4.57 -0.97
N LEU A 162 26.01 4.35 -1.60
CA LEU A 162 24.73 4.88 -1.13
C LEU A 162 24.40 4.35 0.27
N LEU A 163 24.53 3.04 0.49
CA LEU A 163 24.25 2.41 1.78
C LEU A 163 25.25 2.83 2.87
N ALA A 164 26.51 2.97 2.52
CA ALA A 164 27.54 3.43 3.46
C ALA A 164 27.30 4.87 3.94
N LYS A 165 26.82 5.75 3.04
CA LYS A 165 26.51 7.15 3.33
C LYS A 165 25.18 7.32 4.05
N ASN A 166 24.22 6.36 3.89
CA ASN A 166 22.83 6.49 4.34
C ASN A 166 22.36 5.21 5.07
N PRO A 167 22.84 4.94 6.29
CA PRO A 167 22.47 3.74 7.02
C PRO A 167 20.96 3.63 7.32
N ASN A 168 20.24 4.74 7.33
CA ASN A 168 18.78 4.76 7.53
C ASN A 168 17.98 4.15 6.36
N LEU A 169 18.62 3.85 5.22
CA LEU A 169 17.96 3.16 4.11
C LEU A 169 17.55 1.73 4.49
N TRP A 170 18.21 1.13 5.45
CA TRP A 170 17.86 -0.19 5.99
C TRP A 170 16.57 -0.21 6.84
N GLU A 171 16.08 0.96 7.24
CA GLU A 171 14.81 1.04 7.98
C GLU A 171 13.60 0.84 7.05
N PRO A 172 12.49 0.31 7.59
CA PRO A 172 12.25 -0.03 9.00
C PRO A 172 12.62 -1.47 9.37
N ASP A 173 12.79 -2.38 8.43
CA ASP A 173 12.83 -3.83 8.64
C ASP A 173 14.20 -4.48 8.41
N GLN A 174 15.22 -3.68 8.09
CA GLN A 174 16.59 -4.12 7.84
C GLN A 174 16.74 -5.03 6.60
N LEU A 175 15.78 -4.95 5.69
CA LEU A 175 15.76 -5.66 4.42
C LEU A 175 15.60 -4.68 3.27
N LEU A 176 16.32 -4.94 2.19
CA LEU A 176 16.22 -4.16 0.96
C LEU A 176 15.93 -5.06 -0.23
N LEU A 177 15.33 -4.45 -1.23
CA LEU A 177 14.99 -5.06 -2.51
C LEU A 177 15.75 -4.33 -3.60
N LEU A 178 16.52 -5.07 -4.41
CA LEU A 178 17.07 -4.58 -5.66
C LEU A 178 16.24 -5.16 -6.81
N GLN A 179 15.60 -4.28 -7.57
CA GLN A 179 14.65 -4.62 -8.62
C GLN A 179 15.12 -4.08 -9.97
N GLU A 180 14.93 -4.83 -11.06
CA GLU A 180 15.22 -4.32 -12.38
C GLU A 180 14.45 -3.03 -12.65
N TYR A 181 15.11 -2.06 -13.26
CA TYR A 181 14.47 -0.85 -13.72
C TYR A 181 13.73 -1.13 -15.03
N LEU A 182 12.43 -0.84 -15.03
CA LEU A 182 11.59 -0.98 -16.22
C LEU A 182 11.26 0.41 -16.74
N PRO A 183 11.74 0.76 -17.96
CA PRO A 183 11.37 2.02 -18.56
C PRO A 183 9.86 2.05 -18.84
N HIS A 184 9.24 3.16 -18.53
CA HIS A 184 7.86 3.47 -18.86
C HIS A 184 7.75 4.97 -19.18
N ASP A 185 6.68 5.36 -19.86
CA ASP A 185 6.45 6.77 -20.16
C ASP A 185 5.93 7.49 -18.90
N PRO A 186 6.68 8.43 -18.31
CA PRO A 186 6.29 9.14 -17.10
C PRO A 186 5.08 10.06 -17.30
N GLU A 187 4.76 10.46 -18.54
CA GLU A 187 3.57 11.25 -18.86
C GLU A 187 2.33 10.39 -19.06
N VAL A 188 2.49 9.10 -19.35
CA VAL A 188 1.39 8.11 -19.32
C VAL A 188 1.16 7.62 -17.90
N GLY A 189 2.21 7.52 -17.12
CA GLY A 189 2.18 7.10 -15.73
C GLY A 189 1.95 5.62 -15.52
N ILE A 190 1.54 5.26 -14.31
CA ILE A 190 1.22 3.88 -13.91
C ILE A 190 -0.29 3.69 -13.81
N VAL A 191 -0.73 2.45 -13.80
CA VAL A 191 -2.15 2.12 -13.57
C VAL A 191 -2.31 1.53 -12.19
N ARG A 192 -3.32 2.01 -11.46
CA ARG A 192 -3.77 1.44 -10.20
C ARG A 192 -5.23 1.01 -10.31
N MET A 193 -5.49 -0.23 -9.95
CA MET A 193 -6.81 -0.84 -9.85
C MET A 193 -7.23 -0.94 -8.40
N GLU A 194 -8.40 -0.42 -8.04
CA GLU A 194 -8.98 -0.54 -6.70
C GLU A 194 -10.06 -1.62 -6.70
N PHE A 195 -10.03 -2.51 -5.70
CA PHE A 195 -10.94 -3.64 -5.56
C PHE A 195 -11.66 -3.64 -4.21
N LEU A 196 -12.90 -4.10 -4.22
CA LEU A 196 -13.66 -4.52 -3.04
C LEU A 196 -14.02 -6.00 -3.20
N GLY A 197 -13.43 -6.88 -2.37
CA GLY A 197 -13.41 -8.31 -2.68
C GLY A 197 -12.84 -8.55 -4.07
N GLU A 198 -13.44 -9.48 -4.83
CA GLU A 198 -13.00 -9.80 -6.19
C GLU A 198 -13.57 -8.83 -7.27
N GLU A 199 -14.31 -7.79 -6.86
CA GLU A 199 -14.92 -6.85 -7.80
C GLU A 199 -14.06 -5.59 -7.97
N LEU A 200 -13.80 -5.23 -9.22
CA LEU A 200 -13.14 -3.97 -9.54
C LEU A 200 -14.05 -2.80 -9.18
N LEU A 201 -13.58 -1.94 -8.31
CA LEU A 201 -14.25 -0.69 -7.99
C LEU A 201 -14.05 0.31 -9.14
N TYR A 202 -12.81 0.62 -9.44
CA TYR A 202 -12.39 1.41 -10.61
C TYR A 202 -10.89 1.24 -10.89
N ALA A 203 -10.45 1.74 -12.04
CA ALA A 203 -9.04 1.90 -12.35
C ALA A 203 -8.69 3.37 -12.59
N MET A 204 -7.45 3.75 -12.27
CA MET A 204 -6.94 5.10 -12.50
C MET A 204 -5.51 5.07 -13.02
N ARG A 205 -5.15 6.06 -13.82
CA ARG A 205 -3.76 6.38 -14.16
C ARG A 205 -3.21 7.38 -13.14
N ILE A 206 -1.98 7.16 -12.72
CA ILE A 206 -1.24 8.02 -11.80
C ILE A 206 -0.02 8.54 -12.55
N VAL A 207 -0.02 9.84 -12.87
CA VAL A 207 1.06 10.51 -13.60
C VAL A 207 1.95 11.21 -12.59
N THR A 208 3.20 10.79 -12.52
CA THR A 208 4.16 11.26 -11.51
C THR A 208 5.22 12.18 -12.06
N HIS A 209 5.26 12.37 -13.38
CA HIS A 209 6.26 13.17 -14.08
C HIS A 209 7.71 12.73 -13.75
N GLY A 210 7.92 11.41 -13.68
CA GLY A 210 9.22 10.81 -13.37
C GLY A 210 9.58 10.72 -11.88
N ARG A 211 8.70 11.16 -10.98
CA ARG A 211 8.91 10.98 -9.54
C ARG A 211 8.53 9.57 -9.09
N PHE A 212 9.25 9.03 -8.12
CA PHE A 212 8.92 7.74 -7.51
C PHE A 212 7.91 7.88 -6.37
N ASN A 213 7.86 9.04 -5.69
CA ASN A 213 6.91 9.27 -4.61
C ASN A 213 5.52 9.57 -5.17
N LEU A 214 4.58 8.65 -4.92
CA LEU A 214 3.20 8.70 -5.40
C LEU A 214 2.25 9.41 -4.41
N CYS A 215 2.73 9.79 -3.22
CA CYS A 215 1.89 10.42 -2.21
C CYS A 215 1.73 11.92 -2.50
N PRO A 216 0.52 12.40 -2.83
CA PRO A 216 0.27 13.81 -3.06
C PRO A 216 0.10 14.61 -1.76
N SER A 217 0.06 13.92 -0.61
CA SER A 217 -0.17 14.52 0.70
C SER A 217 1.06 15.30 1.17
N GLU A 218 0.86 16.51 1.69
CA GLU A 218 1.89 17.29 2.38
C GLU A 218 2.49 16.51 3.57
N ALA A 219 1.70 15.62 4.20
CA ALA A 219 2.17 14.75 5.27
C ALA A 219 3.25 13.74 4.83
N CYS A 220 3.28 13.37 3.53
CA CYS A 220 4.32 12.50 2.97
C CYS A 220 5.49 13.30 2.36
N ASN A 221 5.31 14.61 2.18
CA ASN A 221 6.28 15.54 1.59
C ASN A 221 6.34 16.83 2.43
N PRO A 222 6.71 16.77 3.71
CA PRO A 222 6.79 17.98 4.52
C PRO A 222 7.88 18.89 3.94
N VAL A 223 7.53 20.15 3.66
CA VAL A 223 8.43 21.16 3.08
C VAL A 223 9.69 21.35 3.94
N GLU A 224 9.59 21.13 5.25
CA GLU A 224 10.69 21.21 6.20
C GLU A 224 11.63 19.98 6.14
N ALA A 225 11.12 18.78 5.85
CA ALA A 225 11.95 17.57 5.72
C ALA A 225 12.85 17.63 4.46
N VAL A 226 12.46 18.37 3.44
CA VAL A 226 13.30 18.65 2.25
C VAL A 226 14.50 19.52 2.63
N LYS A 227 14.37 20.39 3.66
CA LYS A 227 15.48 21.25 4.14
C LYS A 227 16.42 20.55 5.12
N GLU A 228 15.96 19.50 5.82
CA GLU A 228 16.75 18.83 6.86
C GLU A 228 17.32 17.46 6.42
N GLY A 229 17.18 17.07 5.15
CA GLY A 229 17.82 15.85 4.61
C GLY A 229 17.22 14.52 5.09
N ALA A 230 16.08 14.54 5.80
CA ALA A 230 15.53 13.33 6.40
C ALA A 230 14.68 12.45 5.46
N CYS A 231 14.24 12.96 4.29
CA CYS A 231 13.44 12.20 3.31
C CYS A 231 13.82 12.45 1.85
N ALA A 232 14.77 13.30 1.57
CA ALA A 232 15.25 13.57 0.23
C ALA A 232 16.73 13.21 0.14
N ILE A 233 17.02 11.98 -0.27
CA ILE A 233 18.29 11.73 -0.94
C ILE A 233 18.06 12.22 -2.36
N PRO A 234 18.71 13.31 -2.81
CA PRO A 234 18.55 13.79 -4.17
C PRO A 234 19.11 12.71 -5.10
N GLY A 235 18.27 12.01 -5.82
CA GLY A 235 18.70 11.38 -7.06
C GLY A 235 19.08 12.49 -8.05
N PRO A 236 19.91 12.22 -9.07
CA PRO A 236 20.41 13.21 -10.01
C PRO A 236 19.34 13.76 -10.98
N GLN A 237 18.06 13.56 -10.72
CA GLN A 237 16.97 14.05 -11.55
C GLN A 237 16.49 15.41 -11.04
N GLU A 238 16.41 16.40 -11.93
CA GLU A 238 15.64 17.62 -11.71
C GLU A 238 14.21 17.18 -11.32
N ILE A 239 13.81 17.44 -10.07
CA ILE A 239 12.48 17.09 -9.59
C ILE A 239 11.49 18.00 -10.33
N ASP A 240 10.72 17.43 -11.24
CA ASP A 240 9.60 18.13 -11.86
C ASP A 240 8.65 18.64 -10.77
N ALA A 241 8.40 19.94 -10.73
CA ALA A 241 7.59 20.58 -9.71
C ALA A 241 6.08 20.34 -9.90
N ARG A 242 5.66 19.72 -11.03
CA ARG A 242 4.24 19.42 -11.27
C ARG A 242 3.72 18.43 -10.21
N PRO A 243 2.50 18.60 -9.71
CA PRO A 243 1.92 17.67 -8.73
C PRO A 243 1.70 16.29 -9.37
N VAL A 244 1.54 15.26 -8.51
CA VAL A 244 1.04 13.96 -8.95
C VAL A 244 -0.41 14.10 -9.38
N GLU A 245 -0.74 13.60 -10.56
CA GLU A 245 -2.06 13.71 -11.17
C GLU A 245 -2.75 12.35 -11.25
N PHE A 246 -4.08 12.35 -11.15
CA PHE A 246 -4.89 11.15 -11.14
C PHE A 246 -5.99 11.28 -12.17
N TYR A 247 -6.09 10.28 -13.07
CA TYR A 247 -7.08 10.27 -14.14
C TYR A 247 -7.89 8.96 -14.12
N PRO A 248 -9.21 9.00 -14.38
CA PRO A 248 -9.99 7.77 -14.55
C PRO A 248 -9.47 6.96 -15.75
N TYR A 249 -9.32 5.65 -15.57
CA TYR A 249 -8.92 4.75 -16.65
C TYR A 249 -10.09 3.85 -17.03
N LEU A 250 -10.91 4.32 -17.97
CA LEU A 250 -12.16 3.67 -18.35
C LEU A 250 -11.94 2.41 -19.22
N ASP A 251 -10.89 2.42 -20.04
CA ASP A 251 -10.59 1.35 -21.00
C ASP A 251 -9.55 0.36 -20.44
N LEU A 252 -9.78 -0.12 -19.20
CA LEU A 252 -8.89 -1.08 -18.58
C LEU A 252 -8.85 -2.38 -19.40
N PRO A 253 -7.66 -2.86 -19.84
CA PRO A 253 -7.54 -4.10 -20.59
C PRO A 253 -8.03 -5.32 -19.81
N ALA A 254 -8.75 -6.22 -20.50
CA ALA A 254 -9.35 -7.40 -19.88
C ALA A 254 -8.31 -8.33 -19.21
N GLU A 255 -7.12 -8.43 -19.78
CA GLU A 255 -6.01 -9.22 -19.23
C GLU A 255 -5.50 -8.60 -17.92
N ALA A 256 -5.40 -7.27 -17.83
CA ALA A 256 -5.00 -6.58 -16.58
C ALA A 256 -6.05 -6.80 -15.49
N LEU A 257 -7.33 -6.66 -15.83
CA LEU A 257 -8.42 -6.95 -14.89
C LEU A 257 -8.39 -8.42 -14.42
N LYS A 258 -8.16 -9.37 -15.34
CA LYS A 258 -8.05 -10.78 -15.00
C LYS A 258 -6.88 -11.03 -14.03
N ALA A 259 -5.71 -10.47 -14.30
CA ALA A 259 -4.56 -10.58 -13.40
C ALA A 259 -4.84 -9.98 -12.02
N GLY A 260 -5.43 -8.78 -11.95
CA GLY A 260 -5.84 -8.16 -10.69
C GLY A 260 -6.80 -9.03 -9.87
N LYS A 261 -7.85 -9.58 -10.50
CA LYS A 261 -8.78 -10.51 -9.85
C LYS A 261 -8.08 -11.78 -9.33
N GLN A 262 -7.14 -12.34 -10.08
CA GLN A 262 -6.37 -13.51 -9.64
C GLN A 262 -5.52 -13.19 -8.40
N ILE A 263 -4.87 -12.03 -8.37
CA ILE A 263 -4.06 -11.56 -7.21
C ILE A 263 -4.97 -11.44 -5.98
N VAL A 264 -6.05 -10.66 -6.08
CA VAL A 264 -6.99 -10.42 -4.97
C VAL A 264 -7.53 -11.72 -4.40
N LYS A 265 -7.99 -12.62 -5.27
CA LYS A 265 -8.54 -13.91 -4.88
C LYS A 265 -7.50 -14.81 -4.21
N SER A 266 -6.30 -14.93 -4.80
CA SER A 266 -5.23 -15.77 -4.27
C SER A 266 -4.71 -15.27 -2.93
N ALA A 267 -4.60 -13.96 -2.74
CA ALA A 267 -4.19 -13.33 -1.49
C ALA A 267 -5.33 -13.12 -0.49
N LYS A 268 -6.58 -13.48 -0.85
CA LYS A 268 -7.80 -13.34 -0.02
C LYS A 268 -8.00 -11.92 0.51
N MET A 269 -7.79 -10.94 -0.35
CA MET A 269 -7.90 -9.54 0.03
C MET A 269 -9.35 -9.07 0.02
N ASP A 270 -9.77 -8.38 1.06
CA ASP A 270 -11.10 -7.76 1.13
C ASP A 270 -11.13 -6.40 0.45
N VAL A 271 -10.05 -5.64 0.59
CA VAL A 271 -9.82 -4.37 -0.09
C VAL A 271 -8.43 -4.40 -0.66
N ALA A 272 -8.25 -3.99 -1.91
CA ALA A 272 -6.95 -4.01 -2.55
C ALA A 272 -6.74 -2.86 -3.54
N GLY A 273 -5.51 -2.36 -3.57
CA GLY A 273 -5.00 -1.47 -4.61
C GLY A 273 -3.82 -2.14 -5.32
N ILE A 274 -3.98 -2.49 -6.60
CA ILE A 274 -2.96 -3.21 -7.37
C ILE A 274 -2.39 -2.31 -8.45
N GLU A 275 -1.07 -2.21 -8.51
CA GLU A 275 -0.36 -1.33 -9.44
C GLU A 275 0.42 -2.11 -10.49
N TYR A 276 0.34 -1.63 -11.73
CA TYR A 276 1.18 -2.09 -12.82
C TYR A 276 1.65 -0.91 -13.68
N LEU A 277 2.74 -1.10 -14.39
CA LEU A 277 3.22 -0.20 -15.43
C LEU A 277 3.12 -0.87 -16.81
N GLU A 278 3.04 -0.04 -17.84
CA GLU A 278 3.08 -0.46 -19.23
C GLU A 278 4.46 -0.10 -19.80
N THR A 279 5.21 -1.11 -20.25
CA THR A 279 6.52 -0.92 -20.88
C THR A 279 6.37 -0.52 -22.34
N PRO A 280 7.40 0.07 -22.97
CA PRO A 280 7.33 0.48 -24.38
C PRO A 280 7.09 -0.68 -25.38
N ASP A 281 7.42 -1.91 -25.00
CA ASP A 281 7.14 -3.13 -25.76
C ASP A 281 5.74 -3.71 -25.51
N GLY A 282 4.92 -3.02 -24.71
CA GLY A 282 3.51 -3.36 -24.47
C GLY A 282 3.26 -4.39 -23.38
N ARG A 283 4.27 -4.76 -22.59
CA ARG A 283 4.10 -5.61 -21.39
C ARG A 283 3.40 -4.83 -20.28
N ARG A 284 2.60 -5.54 -19.48
CA ARG A 284 1.98 -5.03 -18.24
C ARG A 284 2.64 -5.71 -17.07
N VAL A 285 3.44 -4.96 -16.32
CA VAL A 285 4.31 -5.49 -15.28
C VAL A 285 3.78 -5.05 -13.92
N PHE A 286 3.31 -6.01 -13.13
CA PHE A 286 2.73 -5.79 -11.80
C PHE A 286 3.83 -5.71 -10.75
N TYR A 287 3.82 -4.68 -9.90
CA TYR A 287 4.96 -4.43 -9.01
C TYR A 287 4.59 -4.01 -7.59
N ASP A 288 3.32 -3.67 -7.33
CA ASP A 288 2.86 -3.25 -6.01
C ASP A 288 1.43 -3.72 -5.72
N ILE A 289 1.25 -4.36 -4.57
CA ILE A 289 -0.02 -4.91 -4.11
C ILE A 289 -0.28 -4.37 -2.72
N ASN A 290 -1.32 -3.55 -2.59
CA ASN A 290 -1.67 -2.86 -1.37
C ASN A 290 -2.99 -3.41 -0.82
N ALA A 291 -3.05 -3.71 0.48
CA ALA A 291 -4.27 -4.03 1.20
C ALA A 291 -5.00 -2.77 1.71
N ASN A 292 -4.61 -1.63 1.22
CA ASN A 292 -5.17 -0.34 1.52
C ASN A 292 -5.63 0.34 0.23
N SER A 293 -6.84 0.91 0.23
CA SER A 293 -7.32 1.68 -0.90
C SER A 293 -6.81 3.11 -0.86
N ASN A 294 -6.50 3.64 -2.03
CA ASN A 294 -6.26 5.08 -2.21
C ASN A 294 -7.47 5.70 -2.91
N LEU A 295 -8.62 5.63 -2.24
CA LEU A 295 -9.88 6.05 -2.83
C LEU A 295 -9.91 7.55 -3.12
N ARG A 296 -10.40 7.88 -4.31
CA ARG A 296 -10.53 9.25 -4.78
C ARG A 296 -11.93 9.51 -5.30
N LYS A 297 -12.65 10.38 -4.60
CA LYS A 297 -14.03 10.74 -4.97
C LYS A 297 -14.13 11.23 -6.42
N PRO A 298 -13.27 12.14 -6.94
CA PRO A 298 -13.35 12.59 -8.33
C PRO A 298 -13.17 11.46 -9.35
N ILE A 299 -12.38 10.43 -9.03
CA ILE A 299 -12.23 9.26 -9.90
C ILE A 299 -13.51 8.42 -9.90
N GLY A 300 -14.05 8.11 -8.71
CA GLY A 300 -15.33 7.38 -8.62
C GLY A 300 -16.48 8.10 -9.32
N GLU A 301 -16.57 9.41 -9.19
CA GLU A 301 -17.58 10.24 -9.86
C GLU A 301 -17.50 10.12 -11.40
N ALA A 302 -16.30 9.98 -11.97
CA ALA A 302 -16.13 9.72 -13.40
C ALA A 302 -16.68 8.35 -13.83
N PHE A 303 -16.77 7.39 -12.90
CA PHE A 303 -17.44 6.10 -13.09
C PHE A 303 -18.90 6.11 -12.64
N GLY A 304 -19.43 7.25 -12.19
CA GLY A 304 -20.83 7.44 -11.82
C GLY A 304 -21.20 7.07 -10.40
N PHE A 305 -20.24 6.99 -9.46
CA PHE A 305 -20.52 6.67 -8.06
C PHE A 305 -19.54 7.35 -7.07
N ASP A 306 -19.93 7.41 -5.81
CA ASP A 306 -19.02 7.77 -4.72
C ASP A 306 -18.31 6.50 -4.21
N PRO A 307 -16.95 6.41 -4.24
CA PRO A 307 -16.25 5.21 -3.83
C PRO A 307 -16.38 4.90 -2.33
N PHE A 308 -16.60 5.91 -1.48
CA PHE A 308 -16.78 5.70 -0.03
C PHE A 308 -18.16 5.11 0.28
N GLU A 309 -19.17 5.48 -0.50
CA GLU A 309 -20.49 4.82 -0.44
C GLU A 309 -20.38 3.33 -0.82
N ARG A 310 -19.58 2.99 -1.84
CA ARG A 310 -19.33 1.59 -2.21
C ARG A 310 -18.61 0.81 -1.14
N VAL A 311 -17.65 1.43 -0.44
CA VAL A 311 -17.01 0.81 0.73
C VAL A 311 -18.02 0.58 1.84
N ALA A 312 -18.90 1.55 2.12
CA ALA A 312 -19.94 1.37 3.14
C ALA A 312 -20.91 0.24 2.77
N ASP A 313 -21.35 0.15 1.48
CA ASP A 313 -22.17 -0.98 0.98
C ASP A 313 -21.46 -2.34 1.25
N PHE A 314 -20.16 -2.40 0.96
CA PHE A 314 -19.35 -3.60 1.18
C PHE A 314 -19.25 -3.96 2.66
N LEU A 315 -19.03 -2.97 3.53
CA LEU A 315 -19.00 -3.18 4.99
C LEU A 315 -20.35 -3.66 5.53
N GLU A 316 -21.48 -3.09 5.08
CA GLU A 316 -22.82 -3.54 5.46
C GLU A 316 -23.09 -4.98 5.00
N GLN A 317 -22.68 -5.33 3.78
CA GLN A 317 -22.80 -6.70 3.27
C GLN A 317 -21.99 -7.69 4.12
N LYS A 318 -20.77 -7.32 4.50
CA LYS A 318 -19.92 -8.14 5.39
C LYS A 318 -20.56 -8.27 6.77
N LEU A 319 -21.08 -7.19 7.34
CA LEU A 319 -21.80 -7.22 8.62
C LEU A 319 -23.03 -8.15 8.60
N GLN A 320 -23.74 -8.24 7.49
CA GLN A 320 -24.86 -9.17 7.34
C GLN A 320 -24.41 -10.65 7.31
N SER A 321 -23.19 -10.92 6.86
CA SER A 321 -22.62 -12.28 6.78
C SER A 321 -22.00 -12.74 8.10
N VAL A 322 -21.62 -11.83 8.98
CA VAL A 322 -21.08 -12.12 10.32
C VAL A 322 -22.24 -12.41 11.28
N ARG A 323 -22.25 -13.59 11.90
CA ARG A 323 -23.30 -14.04 12.83
C ARG A 323 -23.04 -13.57 14.26
#